data_86e9e7ea38b3ea2a91a7d9beb88788f4
#
_entry.id   86e9e7ea38b3ea2a91a7d9beb88788f4
#
_cell.length_a   1.000
_cell.length_b   1.000
_cell.length_c   1.000
_cell.angle_alpha   90.00
_cell.angle_beta   90.00
_cell.angle_gamma   90.00
#
_symmetry.space_group_name_H-M   'P 1'
#
loop_
_entity.id
_entity.type
_entity.pdbx_description
1 polymer ?
#
loop_
_entity_poly.entity_id
_entity_poly.type
_entity_poly.pdbx_seq_one_letter_code
_entity_poly.pdbx_strand_id
1 'polypeptide(L)'
;MNSPEDAPTRTESLEKWLRERNCTEVECIIPDFSGIARGKIMPASKFWKEERLRLPEGVFVQTVTGDYPDDEVTDPTEPDMLLRPDVSTIRLVPWATEPTAQVIHDCFYNDGRPVDLAPRTVLRHVLELYARRGWKPIVAPELEFFLVEKNIDPDLPLKPPIGRSGRPETARQAYGIDAVNEFDPLFEDIYDYCEVQELDIDTLVHESGAAQMEINFLHGDPMELADQAFLFKRTCREAAYRHGIYATFMAKPLKDEPGSAMHIHQSVLDATTGSNIFATADGKLTDLFMSHIAGLQKYLPAAMSFFAPNVNSYRRLAAGNFAPMNVQWGYDNRTVGLRVPVAEPQATRVENRVAGADVNPYLAIALSLACGYLGMIEGLRPSAPLSDSGYNLGYQLPRNLEDALKLLENCQALKDIIGERFIKCYAAVKQKEYATFFHVISSWEREFLLLNV
;
A
#
# COMPACT_ATOMS: atom_id res chain seq x y z
N MET A 1 13.96 44.30 7.37
CA MET A 1 13.90 43.31 8.47
C MET A 1 12.43 43.13 8.77
N ASN A 2 11.79 42.14 8.16
CA ASN A 2 10.41 41.79 8.46
C ASN A 2 10.43 40.96 9.74
N SER A 3 9.59 41.30 10.68
CA SER A 3 9.44 40.61 11.96
C SER A 3 8.88 39.18 11.74
N PRO A 4 9.13 38.23 12.65
CA PRO A 4 8.65 36.85 12.54
C PRO A 4 7.11 36.65 12.60
N GLU A 5 6.35 37.76 12.71
CA GLU A 5 4.88 37.76 12.85
C GLU A 5 4.12 37.73 11.51
N ASP A 6 4.79 37.77 10.36
CA ASP A 6 4.15 37.91 9.03
C ASP A 6 4.07 36.56 8.23
N ALA A 7 4.35 35.40 8.82
CA ALA A 7 4.08 34.14 8.16
C ALA A 7 2.57 33.82 8.25
N PRO A 8 1.87 33.53 7.11
CA PRO A 8 0.45 33.22 7.14
C PRO A 8 0.19 32.02 8.04
N THR A 9 -0.88 32.08 8.81
CA THR A 9 -1.30 30.94 9.63
C THR A 9 -1.64 29.76 8.70
N ARG A 10 -1.59 28.53 9.23
CA ARG A 10 -1.96 27.31 8.49
C ARG A 10 -3.35 27.43 7.84
N THR A 11 -4.30 28.02 8.53
CA THR A 11 -5.68 28.26 8.07
C THR A 11 -5.73 29.25 6.92
N GLU A 12 -4.99 30.36 7.00
CA GLU A 12 -4.91 31.38 5.93
C GLU A 12 -4.29 30.80 4.66
N SER A 13 -3.29 29.91 4.79
CA SER A 13 -2.67 29.22 3.66
C SER A 13 -3.66 28.29 2.94
N LEU A 14 -4.49 27.53 3.67
CA LEU A 14 -5.51 26.64 3.12
C LEU A 14 -6.63 27.43 2.42
N GLU A 15 -7.15 28.47 3.07
CA GLU A 15 -8.21 29.31 2.48
C GLU A 15 -7.73 29.94 1.17
N LYS A 16 -6.50 30.47 1.15
CA LYS A 16 -5.90 31.06 -0.04
C LYS A 16 -5.77 30.02 -1.16
N TRP A 17 -5.24 28.83 -0.87
CA TRP A 17 -5.05 27.77 -1.84
C TRP A 17 -6.37 27.33 -2.50
N LEU A 18 -7.45 27.16 -1.70
CA LEU A 18 -8.78 26.79 -2.18
C LEU A 18 -9.43 27.91 -3.02
N ARG A 19 -9.28 29.17 -2.62
CA ARG A 19 -9.83 30.34 -3.34
C ARG A 19 -9.15 30.53 -4.69
N GLU A 20 -7.83 30.42 -4.75
CA GLU A 20 -7.06 30.58 -5.99
C GLU A 20 -7.44 29.54 -7.05
N ARG A 21 -7.90 28.37 -6.61
CA ARG A 21 -8.36 27.26 -7.49
C ARG A 21 -9.86 27.19 -7.64
N ASN A 22 -10.60 28.16 -7.10
CA ASN A 22 -12.08 28.22 -7.10
C ASN A 22 -12.73 26.94 -6.59
N CYS A 23 -12.12 26.23 -5.64
CA CYS A 23 -12.67 25.02 -5.08
C CYS A 23 -13.99 25.31 -4.36
N THR A 24 -15.03 24.54 -4.69
CA THR A 24 -16.37 24.61 -4.09
C THR A 24 -16.53 23.60 -2.94
N GLU A 25 -15.81 22.47 -3.01
CA GLU A 25 -15.90 21.36 -2.09
C GLU A 25 -14.51 20.84 -1.69
N VAL A 26 -14.44 20.20 -0.51
CA VAL A 26 -13.26 19.53 0.00
C VAL A 26 -13.63 18.14 0.48
N GLU A 27 -12.99 17.12 -0.07
CA GLU A 27 -13.00 15.76 0.43
C GLU A 27 -12.00 15.63 1.57
N CYS A 28 -12.49 15.49 2.78
CA CYS A 28 -11.70 15.29 3.99
C CYS A 28 -11.54 13.78 4.22
N ILE A 29 -10.40 13.22 3.85
CA ILE A 29 -10.20 11.78 3.77
C ILE A 29 -9.19 11.25 4.80
N ILE A 30 -9.40 10.00 5.22
CA ILE A 30 -8.47 9.18 5.99
C ILE A 30 -8.41 7.77 5.39
N PRO A 31 -7.26 7.08 5.40
CA PRO A 31 -7.19 5.66 5.04
C PRO A 31 -7.69 4.77 6.19
N ASP A 32 -8.58 3.80 5.92
CA ASP A 32 -8.91 2.73 6.86
C ASP A 32 -7.89 1.57 6.81
N PHE A 33 -8.10 0.48 7.56
CA PHE A 33 -7.19 -0.68 7.55
C PHE A 33 -7.00 -1.32 6.18
N SER A 34 -8.02 -1.27 5.33
CA SER A 34 -7.97 -1.81 3.98
C SER A 34 -7.41 -0.84 2.93
N GLY A 35 -7.08 0.39 3.34
CA GLY A 35 -6.65 1.45 2.42
C GLY A 35 -7.81 2.06 1.63
N ILE A 36 -9.04 1.96 2.13
CA ILE A 36 -10.19 2.64 1.56
C ILE A 36 -10.24 4.07 2.08
N ALA A 37 -10.53 5.04 1.20
CA ALA A 37 -10.72 6.42 1.60
C ALA A 37 -12.05 6.58 2.34
N ARG A 38 -11.98 6.89 3.62
CA ARG A 38 -13.13 7.21 4.48
C ARG A 38 -13.12 8.70 4.78
N GLY A 39 -14.28 9.31 5.01
CA GLY A 39 -14.28 10.72 5.35
C GLY A 39 -15.58 11.42 5.11
N LYS A 40 -15.51 12.73 4.92
CA LYS A 40 -16.65 13.64 4.68
C LYS A 40 -16.31 14.59 3.55
N ILE A 41 -17.32 14.93 2.75
CA ILE A 41 -17.25 16.02 1.80
C ILE A 41 -17.93 17.23 2.42
N MET A 42 -17.31 18.38 2.32
CA MET A 42 -17.87 19.61 2.85
C MET A 42 -17.62 20.81 1.94
N PRO A 43 -18.50 21.83 1.99
CA PRO A 43 -18.27 23.08 1.23
C PRO A 43 -16.94 23.72 1.63
N ALA A 44 -16.14 24.11 0.63
CA ALA A 44 -14.86 24.77 0.86
C ALA A 44 -14.98 26.00 1.77
N SER A 45 -16.07 26.79 1.64
CA SER A 45 -16.35 27.96 2.48
C SER A 45 -16.53 27.65 3.97
N LYS A 46 -16.73 26.38 4.34
CA LYS A 46 -16.82 25.93 5.73
C LYS A 46 -15.54 25.25 6.20
N PHE A 47 -14.83 24.59 5.30
CA PHE A 47 -13.67 23.75 5.62
C PHE A 47 -12.60 24.49 6.42
N TRP A 48 -12.17 25.68 6.01
CA TRP A 48 -11.14 26.43 6.73
C TRP A 48 -11.63 27.08 8.06
N LYS A 49 -12.95 27.08 8.31
CA LYS A 49 -13.57 27.51 9.56
C LYS A 49 -13.83 26.38 10.53
N GLU A 50 -13.75 25.13 10.05
CA GLU A 50 -14.05 23.93 10.83
C GLU A 50 -12.79 23.43 11.53
N GLU A 51 -12.67 23.77 12.81
CA GLU A 51 -11.55 23.30 13.64
C GLU A 51 -11.79 21.93 14.27
N ARG A 52 -12.99 21.35 14.10
CA ARG A 52 -13.45 20.17 14.85
C ARG A 52 -14.12 19.12 13.95
N LEU A 53 -13.54 18.89 12.78
CA LEU A 53 -14.01 17.78 11.95
C LEU A 53 -13.83 16.47 12.71
N ARG A 54 -14.88 15.65 12.78
CA ARG A 54 -14.93 14.43 13.59
C ARG A 54 -15.45 13.25 12.80
N LEU A 55 -14.92 12.07 13.14
CA LEU A 55 -15.45 10.75 12.75
C LEU A 55 -15.38 9.83 13.97
N PRO A 56 -16.25 8.83 14.08
CA PRO A 56 -16.11 7.81 15.10
C PRO A 56 -14.86 6.96 14.85
N GLU A 57 -14.16 6.55 15.91
CA GLU A 57 -12.97 5.68 15.79
C GLU A 57 -13.30 4.36 15.10
N GLY A 58 -14.52 3.85 15.27
CA GLY A 58 -15.00 2.63 14.64
C GLY A 58 -14.83 2.57 13.12
N VAL A 59 -14.65 3.71 12.44
CA VAL A 59 -14.41 3.73 10.99
C VAL A 59 -13.17 2.91 10.57
N PHE A 60 -12.18 2.75 11.45
CA PHE A 60 -10.97 1.97 11.13
C PHE A 60 -11.21 0.46 11.16
N VAL A 61 -12.17 -0.01 11.96
CA VAL A 61 -12.46 -1.43 12.14
C VAL A 61 -13.60 -1.94 11.26
N GLN A 62 -14.03 -1.16 10.28
CA GLN A 62 -14.96 -1.62 9.28
C GLN A 62 -14.31 -2.62 8.32
N THR A 63 -14.97 -3.75 8.07
CA THR A 63 -14.55 -4.76 7.09
C THR A 63 -14.74 -4.26 5.66
N VAL A 64 -14.16 -4.95 4.67
CA VAL A 64 -14.39 -4.65 3.24
C VAL A 64 -15.84 -4.87 2.81
N THR A 65 -16.65 -5.63 3.57
CA THR A 65 -18.09 -5.82 3.33
C THR A 65 -18.95 -4.75 4.01
N GLY A 66 -18.36 -3.86 4.79
CA GLY A 66 -19.07 -2.82 5.54
C GLY A 66 -19.53 -3.24 6.93
N ASP A 67 -19.26 -4.49 7.33
CA ASP A 67 -19.58 -5.00 8.68
C ASP A 67 -18.52 -4.58 9.70
N TYR A 68 -18.77 -4.92 10.96
CA TYR A 68 -17.84 -4.73 12.07
C TYR A 68 -17.50 -6.06 12.73
N PRO A 69 -16.34 -6.20 13.39
CA PRO A 69 -16.05 -7.36 14.24
C PRO A 69 -17.11 -7.54 15.32
N ASP A 70 -17.34 -8.79 15.72
CA ASP A 70 -18.34 -9.12 16.75
C ASP A 70 -17.84 -8.84 18.17
N ASP A 71 -16.53 -8.71 18.35
CA ASP A 71 -15.89 -8.52 19.65
C ASP A 71 -15.78 -7.02 20.02
N GLU A 72 -15.70 -6.74 21.32
CA GLU A 72 -15.42 -5.42 21.88
C GLU A 72 -13.94 -5.03 21.62
N VAL A 73 -13.59 -4.76 20.38
CA VAL A 73 -12.22 -4.35 19.99
C VAL A 73 -12.04 -2.84 20.01
N THR A 74 -13.15 -2.09 19.95
CA THR A 74 -13.19 -0.63 20.12
C THR A 74 -14.08 -0.27 21.31
N ASP A 75 -14.08 1.00 21.69
CA ASP A 75 -14.98 1.48 22.74
C ASP A 75 -16.44 1.34 22.26
N PRO A 76 -17.33 0.62 23.01
CA PRO A 76 -18.72 0.41 22.60
C PRO A 76 -19.54 1.71 22.54
N THR A 77 -19.03 2.81 23.09
CA THR A 77 -19.65 4.14 23.01
C THR A 77 -19.31 4.88 21.72
N GLU A 78 -18.43 4.30 20.89
CA GLU A 78 -17.96 4.85 19.62
C GLU A 78 -17.57 6.35 19.68
N PRO A 79 -16.61 6.72 20.54
CA PRO A 79 -16.26 8.12 20.72
C PRO A 79 -15.70 8.71 19.42
N ASP A 80 -16.08 9.95 19.17
CA ASP A 80 -15.51 10.72 18.06
C ASP A 80 -14.04 11.03 18.27
N MET A 81 -13.26 10.87 17.23
CA MET A 81 -11.90 11.39 17.11
C MET A 81 -11.89 12.72 16.35
N LEU A 82 -10.86 13.53 16.59
CA LEU A 82 -10.61 14.79 15.90
C LEU A 82 -9.76 14.54 14.66
N LEU A 83 -10.18 15.09 13.52
CA LEU A 83 -9.43 15.06 12.27
C LEU A 83 -8.73 16.41 12.07
N ARG A 84 -7.42 16.36 11.80
CA ARG A 84 -6.63 17.53 11.46
C ARG A 84 -6.05 17.37 10.06
N PRO A 85 -6.30 18.32 9.14
CA PRO A 85 -5.78 18.22 7.78
C PRO A 85 -4.26 18.28 7.78
N ASP A 86 -3.64 17.36 7.04
CA ASP A 86 -2.25 17.49 6.65
C ASP A 86 -2.18 18.35 5.39
N VAL A 87 -1.78 19.60 5.55
CA VAL A 87 -1.79 20.62 4.47
C VAL A 87 -0.89 20.22 3.30
N SER A 88 0.17 19.45 3.58
CA SER A 88 1.09 18.99 2.52
C SER A 88 0.43 18.03 1.54
N THR A 89 -0.71 17.42 1.94
CA THR A 89 -1.43 16.43 1.14
C THR A 89 -2.61 17.02 0.35
N ILE A 90 -2.84 18.35 0.42
CA ILE A 90 -3.95 18.94 -0.32
C ILE A 90 -3.69 18.87 -1.82
N ARG A 91 -4.66 18.32 -2.57
CA ARG A 91 -4.61 18.13 -4.03
C ARG A 91 -5.96 18.43 -4.64
N LEU A 92 -5.99 18.78 -5.93
CA LEU A 92 -7.24 18.82 -6.70
C LEU A 92 -7.75 17.40 -6.95
N VAL A 93 -9.06 17.28 -7.18
CA VAL A 93 -9.75 16.06 -7.61
C VAL A 93 -10.09 16.22 -9.10
N PRO A 94 -9.23 15.78 -10.04
CA PRO A 94 -9.34 16.13 -11.45
C PRO A 94 -10.55 15.52 -12.15
N TRP A 95 -11.14 14.45 -11.62
CA TRP A 95 -12.33 13.80 -12.16
C TRP A 95 -13.64 14.39 -11.63
N ALA A 96 -13.61 15.28 -10.65
CA ALA A 96 -14.81 15.89 -10.10
C ALA A 96 -15.49 16.83 -11.11
N THR A 97 -16.82 16.90 -11.08
CA THR A 97 -17.60 17.78 -11.96
C THR A 97 -17.39 19.26 -11.61
N GLU A 98 -17.35 19.55 -10.32
CA GLU A 98 -17.06 20.89 -9.80
C GLU A 98 -15.63 20.96 -9.26
N PRO A 99 -14.98 22.13 -9.21
CA PRO A 99 -13.65 22.26 -8.65
C PRO A 99 -13.62 21.79 -7.19
N THR A 100 -13.05 20.61 -6.98
CA THR A 100 -13.00 19.91 -5.69
C THR A 100 -11.55 19.71 -5.28
N ALA A 101 -11.25 19.91 -4.00
CA ALA A 101 -10.00 19.52 -3.39
C ALA A 101 -10.18 18.25 -2.55
N GLN A 102 -9.10 17.50 -2.35
CA GLN A 102 -9.00 16.44 -1.35
C GLN A 102 -7.83 16.73 -0.42
N VAL A 103 -7.96 16.31 0.84
CA VAL A 103 -6.87 16.44 1.81
C VAL A 103 -6.92 15.26 2.79
N ILE A 104 -5.75 14.67 3.05
CA ILE A 104 -5.61 13.59 4.01
C ILE A 104 -5.53 14.20 5.42
N HIS A 105 -6.20 13.55 6.37
CA HIS A 105 -6.25 14.00 7.76
C HIS A 105 -5.51 13.03 8.67
N ASP A 106 -4.81 13.58 9.65
CA ASP A 106 -4.35 12.87 10.83
C ASP A 106 -5.45 12.81 11.88
N CYS A 107 -5.52 11.73 12.63
CA CYS A 107 -6.54 11.45 13.61
C CYS A 107 -6.01 11.58 15.03
N PHE A 108 -6.78 12.24 15.90
CA PHE A 108 -6.40 12.49 17.29
C PHE A 108 -7.55 12.16 18.23
N TYR A 109 -7.24 11.62 19.39
CA TYR A 109 -8.19 11.54 20.51
C TYR A 109 -8.51 12.93 21.06
N ASN A 110 -9.57 13.03 21.87
CA ASN A 110 -9.98 14.30 22.48
C ASN A 110 -8.94 14.87 23.46
N ASP A 111 -8.03 14.06 23.97
CA ASP A 111 -6.88 14.45 24.80
C ASP A 111 -5.66 14.92 23.99
N GLY A 112 -5.75 14.90 22.66
CA GLY A 112 -4.71 15.35 21.74
C GLY A 112 -3.67 14.30 21.37
N ARG A 113 -3.74 13.08 21.91
CA ARG A 113 -2.88 11.97 21.47
C ARG A 113 -3.28 11.51 20.06
N PRO A 114 -2.32 11.12 19.20
CA PRO A 114 -2.63 10.48 17.93
C PRO A 114 -3.44 9.19 18.15
N VAL A 115 -4.39 8.91 17.23
CA VAL A 115 -5.16 7.67 17.24
C VAL A 115 -4.26 6.52 16.81
N ASP A 116 -4.04 5.56 17.69
CA ASP A 116 -3.15 4.40 17.48
C ASP A 116 -3.67 3.40 16.44
N LEU A 117 -4.96 3.45 16.10
CA LEU A 117 -5.56 2.64 15.03
C LEU A 117 -5.37 3.25 13.62
N ALA A 118 -5.00 4.51 13.50
CA ALA A 118 -4.85 5.15 12.20
C ALA A 118 -3.60 4.63 11.45
N PRO A 119 -3.72 4.11 10.22
CA PRO A 119 -2.57 3.61 9.44
C PRO A 119 -1.43 4.61 9.29
N ARG A 120 -1.74 5.90 9.10
CA ARG A 120 -0.72 6.97 9.06
C ARG A 120 0.02 7.11 10.39
N THR A 121 -0.67 6.94 11.52
CA THR A 121 -0.04 6.98 12.86
C THR A 121 0.93 5.81 13.02
N VAL A 122 0.57 4.60 12.57
CA VAL A 122 1.46 3.44 12.62
C VAL A 122 2.73 3.68 11.81
N LEU A 123 2.61 4.18 10.58
CA LEU A 123 3.79 4.49 9.75
C LEU A 123 4.64 5.58 10.42
N ARG A 124 4.03 6.68 10.88
CA ARG A 124 4.75 7.77 11.57
C ARG A 124 5.54 7.26 12.76
N HIS A 125 4.92 6.39 13.57
CA HIS A 125 5.61 5.79 14.72
C HIS A 125 6.86 4.99 14.31
N VAL A 126 6.76 4.17 13.26
CA VAL A 126 7.93 3.44 12.72
C VAL A 126 9.02 4.40 12.25
N LEU A 127 8.65 5.47 11.53
CA LEU A 127 9.61 6.49 11.08
C LEU A 127 10.30 7.20 12.25
N GLU A 128 9.58 7.47 13.34
CA GLU A 128 10.16 8.04 14.56
C GLU A 128 11.20 7.12 15.22
N LEU A 129 11.02 5.78 15.15
CA LEU A 129 12.01 4.82 15.64
C LEU A 129 13.33 4.94 14.88
N TYR A 130 13.29 5.08 13.57
CA TYR A 130 14.45 5.36 12.73
C TYR A 130 15.09 6.71 13.08
N ALA A 131 14.26 7.76 13.16
CA ALA A 131 14.73 9.12 13.46
C ALA A 131 15.49 9.21 14.81
N ARG A 132 15.04 8.50 15.85
CA ARG A 132 15.72 8.41 17.14
C ARG A 132 17.12 7.78 17.05
N ARG A 133 17.41 7.06 15.97
CA ARG A 133 18.73 6.47 15.68
C ARG A 133 19.58 7.35 14.76
N GLY A 134 19.07 8.51 14.32
CA GLY A 134 19.72 9.32 13.30
C GLY A 134 19.62 8.72 11.90
N TRP A 135 18.65 7.85 11.65
CA TRP A 135 18.39 7.17 10.39
C TRP A 135 17.17 7.78 9.67
N LYS A 136 17.26 7.87 8.36
CA LYS A 136 16.17 8.33 7.50
C LYS A 136 15.87 7.25 6.46
N PRO A 137 14.77 6.49 6.60
CA PRO A 137 14.34 5.54 5.57
C PRO A 137 13.94 6.26 4.28
N ILE A 138 14.20 5.62 3.15
CA ILE A 138 13.77 6.01 1.81
C ILE A 138 13.11 4.79 1.18
N VAL A 139 11.98 4.99 0.51
CA VAL A 139 11.26 3.92 -0.18
C VAL A 139 10.94 4.31 -1.62
N ALA A 140 10.66 3.31 -2.46
CA ALA A 140 10.05 3.47 -3.77
C ALA A 140 9.09 2.31 -3.99
N PRO A 141 7.78 2.54 -3.99
CA PRO A 141 6.81 1.52 -4.35
C PRO A 141 6.72 1.34 -5.87
N GLU A 142 6.57 0.09 -6.32
CA GLU A 142 6.17 -0.29 -7.68
C GLU A 142 4.78 -0.90 -7.57
N LEU A 143 3.79 -0.40 -8.29
CA LEU A 143 2.39 -0.78 -8.10
C LEU A 143 1.80 -1.37 -9.38
N GLU A 144 1.51 -2.66 -9.34
CA GLU A 144 0.87 -3.40 -10.42
C GLU A 144 -0.66 -3.39 -10.30
N PHE A 145 -1.34 -3.41 -11.44
CA PHE A 145 -2.80 -3.51 -11.51
C PHE A 145 -3.25 -4.12 -12.83
N PHE A 146 -4.48 -4.63 -12.86
CA PHE A 146 -5.11 -5.07 -14.09
C PHE A 146 -6.18 -4.10 -14.54
N LEU A 147 -6.26 -3.90 -15.86
CA LEU A 147 -7.45 -3.37 -16.51
C LEU A 147 -8.39 -4.52 -16.85
N VAL A 148 -9.67 -4.36 -16.57
CA VAL A 148 -10.70 -5.39 -16.83
C VAL A 148 -11.97 -4.73 -17.39
N GLU A 149 -12.75 -5.50 -18.17
CA GLU A 149 -14.08 -5.08 -18.56
C GLU A 149 -14.96 -4.80 -17.33
N LYS A 150 -16.00 -3.96 -17.50
CA LYS A 150 -16.98 -3.79 -16.42
C LYS A 150 -17.62 -5.13 -16.07
N ASN A 151 -17.42 -5.57 -14.84
CA ASN A 151 -18.05 -6.76 -14.27
C ASN A 151 -19.27 -6.31 -13.45
N ILE A 152 -20.45 -6.50 -14.01
CA ILE A 152 -21.73 -6.17 -13.36
C ILE A 152 -22.38 -7.38 -12.69
N ASP A 153 -21.89 -8.58 -12.98
CA ASP A 153 -22.32 -9.83 -12.36
C ASP A 153 -21.11 -10.49 -11.65
N PRO A 154 -21.06 -10.48 -10.33
CA PRO A 154 -19.92 -11.00 -9.57
C PRO A 154 -19.73 -12.53 -9.71
N ASP A 155 -20.72 -13.27 -10.21
CA ASP A 155 -20.59 -14.70 -10.46
C ASP A 155 -19.84 -15.02 -11.77
N LEU A 156 -19.64 -14.02 -12.63
CA LEU A 156 -18.88 -14.16 -13.86
C LEU A 156 -17.40 -13.85 -13.68
N PRO A 157 -16.49 -14.60 -14.32
CA PRO A 157 -15.06 -14.29 -14.31
C PRO A 157 -14.77 -12.92 -14.92
N LEU A 158 -13.75 -12.22 -14.37
CA LEU A 158 -13.21 -11.01 -14.98
C LEU A 158 -12.57 -11.32 -16.34
N LYS A 159 -12.57 -10.32 -17.22
CA LYS A 159 -11.99 -10.42 -18.57
C LYS A 159 -11.13 -9.19 -18.86
N PRO A 160 -10.04 -9.34 -19.65
CA PRO A 160 -9.30 -8.21 -20.17
C PRO A 160 -10.23 -7.30 -21.03
N PRO A 161 -10.08 -5.98 -20.97
CA PRO A 161 -10.92 -5.06 -21.72
C PRO A 161 -10.52 -5.05 -23.20
N ILE A 162 -11.42 -4.52 -24.04
CA ILE A 162 -11.16 -4.31 -25.46
C ILE A 162 -10.35 -3.02 -25.62
N GLY A 163 -9.13 -3.14 -26.19
CA GLY A 163 -8.27 -2.02 -26.52
C GLY A 163 -8.62 -1.35 -27.85
N ARG A 164 -7.78 -0.41 -28.30
CA ARG A 164 -7.98 0.33 -29.57
C ARG A 164 -8.06 -0.55 -30.82
N SER A 165 -7.45 -1.74 -30.78
CA SER A 165 -7.53 -2.74 -31.85
C SER A 165 -8.92 -3.36 -32.02
N GLY A 166 -9.84 -3.14 -31.10
CA GLY A 166 -11.17 -3.75 -31.06
C GLY A 166 -11.18 -5.19 -30.57
N ARG A 167 -10.09 -5.68 -30.01
CA ARG A 167 -9.94 -7.05 -29.46
C ARG A 167 -9.45 -7.01 -28.02
N PRO A 168 -9.87 -7.97 -27.17
CA PRO A 168 -9.24 -8.14 -25.87
C PRO A 168 -7.81 -8.68 -26.05
N GLU A 169 -6.91 -8.28 -25.17
CA GLU A 169 -5.59 -8.86 -25.11
C GLU A 169 -5.65 -10.30 -24.61
N THR A 170 -4.94 -11.22 -25.29
CA THR A 170 -4.90 -12.64 -24.94
C THR A 170 -3.48 -13.18 -24.81
N ALA A 171 -2.48 -12.44 -25.31
CA ALA A 171 -1.07 -12.82 -25.24
C ALA A 171 -0.39 -12.10 -24.08
N ARG A 172 0.60 -12.74 -23.48
CA ARG A 172 1.45 -12.13 -22.47
C ARG A 172 2.52 -11.31 -23.14
N GLN A 173 2.47 -9.99 -22.98
CA GLN A 173 3.30 -9.03 -23.71
C GLN A 173 4.19 -8.18 -22.79
N ALA A 174 4.81 -8.79 -21.80
CA ALA A 174 5.70 -8.08 -20.87
C ALA A 174 6.67 -7.14 -21.62
N TYR A 175 6.73 -5.88 -21.17
CA TYR A 175 7.48 -4.79 -21.77
C TYR A 175 7.05 -4.40 -23.20
N GLY A 176 5.86 -4.83 -23.64
CA GLY A 176 5.31 -4.51 -24.96
C GLY A 176 4.79 -3.07 -25.03
N ILE A 177 5.48 -2.19 -25.75
CA ILE A 177 5.05 -0.78 -25.89
C ILE A 177 3.71 -0.69 -26.63
N ASP A 178 3.51 -1.48 -27.69
CA ASP A 178 2.24 -1.49 -28.43
C ASP A 178 1.08 -2.01 -27.56
N ALA A 179 1.34 -2.88 -26.60
CA ALA A 179 0.35 -3.36 -25.66
C ALA A 179 -0.08 -2.28 -24.64
N VAL A 180 0.86 -1.45 -24.16
CA VAL A 180 0.51 -0.23 -23.40
C VAL A 180 -0.36 0.68 -24.24
N ASN A 181 0.03 0.91 -25.50
CA ASN A 181 -0.68 1.81 -26.43
C ASN A 181 -2.08 1.34 -26.81
N GLU A 182 -2.48 0.08 -26.52
CA GLU A 182 -3.88 -0.34 -26.66
C GLU A 182 -4.83 0.49 -25.79
N PHE A 183 -4.32 1.06 -24.68
CA PHE A 183 -5.07 1.85 -23.72
C PHE A 183 -4.54 3.30 -23.59
N ASP A 184 -3.86 3.80 -24.61
CA ASP A 184 -3.22 5.12 -24.63
C ASP A 184 -4.09 6.26 -24.10
N PRO A 185 -5.38 6.46 -24.49
CA PRO A 185 -6.22 7.53 -23.96
C PRO A 185 -6.47 7.44 -22.44
N LEU A 186 -6.47 6.23 -21.87
CA LEU A 186 -6.59 6.03 -20.42
C LEU A 186 -5.32 6.47 -19.71
N PHE A 187 -4.15 6.13 -20.28
CA PHE A 187 -2.89 6.49 -19.66
C PHE A 187 -2.59 7.98 -19.75
N GLU A 188 -3.00 8.65 -20.82
CA GLU A 188 -2.96 10.11 -20.90
C GLU A 188 -3.80 10.74 -19.77
N ASP A 189 -5.05 10.27 -19.55
CA ASP A 189 -5.85 10.75 -18.41
C ASP A 189 -5.20 10.45 -17.05
N ILE A 190 -4.54 9.29 -16.88
CA ILE A 190 -3.81 8.96 -15.64
C ILE A 190 -2.63 9.92 -15.43
N TYR A 191 -1.84 10.19 -16.49
CA TYR A 191 -0.72 11.13 -16.40
C TYR A 191 -1.21 12.55 -16.08
N ASP A 192 -2.22 13.05 -16.78
CA ASP A 192 -2.81 14.36 -16.53
C ASP A 192 -3.34 14.48 -15.09
N TYR A 193 -4.00 13.43 -14.59
CA TYR A 193 -4.51 13.42 -13.22
C TYR A 193 -3.39 13.35 -12.18
N CYS A 194 -2.32 12.61 -12.46
CA CYS A 194 -1.15 12.57 -11.59
C CYS A 194 -0.43 13.91 -11.55
N GLU A 195 -0.25 14.59 -12.71
CA GLU A 195 0.33 15.93 -12.78
C GLU A 195 -0.48 16.94 -11.96
N VAL A 196 -1.79 16.99 -12.15
CA VAL A 196 -2.70 17.87 -11.39
C VAL A 196 -2.64 17.62 -9.88
N GLN A 197 -2.43 16.37 -9.48
CA GLN A 197 -2.33 15.96 -8.08
C GLN A 197 -0.91 15.99 -7.53
N GLU A 198 0.08 16.37 -8.34
CA GLU A 198 1.50 16.35 -7.95
C GLU A 198 1.92 14.96 -7.42
N LEU A 199 1.50 13.89 -8.10
CA LEU A 199 1.94 12.52 -7.82
C LEU A 199 3.16 12.21 -8.70
N ASP A 200 4.28 11.90 -8.08
CA ASP A 200 5.59 11.70 -8.74
C ASP A 200 5.71 10.28 -9.31
N ILE A 201 4.98 10.01 -10.39
CA ILE A 201 5.14 8.76 -11.14
C ILE A 201 6.36 8.82 -12.05
N ASP A 202 7.09 7.70 -12.14
CA ASP A 202 8.34 7.60 -12.91
C ASP A 202 8.13 6.88 -14.25
N THR A 203 7.70 5.63 -14.21
CA THR A 203 7.55 4.80 -15.41
C THR A 203 6.24 4.04 -15.43
N LEU A 204 5.74 3.78 -16.66
CA LEU A 204 4.64 2.87 -16.94
C LEU A 204 5.17 1.67 -17.72
N VAL A 205 4.85 0.48 -17.26
CA VAL A 205 5.29 -0.79 -17.86
C VAL A 205 4.08 -1.69 -18.10
N HIS A 206 4.08 -2.39 -19.26
CA HIS A 206 3.19 -3.53 -19.46
C HIS A 206 3.79 -4.75 -18.77
N GLU A 207 3.05 -5.32 -17.82
CA GLU A 207 3.44 -6.50 -17.08
C GLU A 207 3.16 -7.80 -17.86
N SER A 208 3.40 -8.95 -17.20
CA SER A 208 3.30 -10.25 -17.87
C SER A 208 1.86 -10.69 -18.15
N GLY A 209 0.87 -10.21 -17.40
CA GLY A 209 -0.54 -10.58 -17.57
C GLY A 209 -1.22 -9.79 -18.66
N ALA A 210 -2.27 -10.37 -19.26
CA ALA A 210 -3.08 -9.67 -20.26
C ALA A 210 -3.74 -8.42 -19.64
N ALA A 211 -3.48 -7.24 -20.21
CA ALA A 211 -3.86 -5.92 -19.71
C ALA A 211 -3.40 -5.64 -18.26
N GLN A 212 -2.26 -6.23 -17.86
CA GLN A 212 -1.60 -5.94 -16.59
C GLN A 212 -0.57 -4.84 -16.78
N MET A 213 -0.64 -3.83 -15.94
CA MET A 213 0.23 -2.64 -15.99
C MET A 213 0.92 -2.44 -14.65
N GLU A 214 2.07 -1.78 -14.67
CA GLU A 214 2.82 -1.33 -13.50
C GLU A 214 3.14 0.14 -13.61
N ILE A 215 2.94 0.87 -12.52
CA ILE A 215 3.42 2.24 -12.34
C ILE A 215 4.45 2.25 -11.22
N ASN A 216 5.59 2.89 -11.51
CA ASN A 216 6.67 3.10 -10.56
C ASN A 216 6.64 4.53 -10.04
N PHE A 217 6.93 4.69 -8.74
CA PHE A 217 7.07 6.00 -8.12
C PHE A 217 8.54 6.35 -7.92
N LEU A 218 8.87 7.63 -8.03
CA LEU A 218 10.18 8.12 -7.64
C LEU A 218 10.43 7.83 -6.16
N HIS A 219 11.68 7.50 -5.81
CA HIS A 219 12.04 7.22 -4.43
C HIS A 219 11.98 8.49 -3.55
N GLY A 220 11.53 8.35 -2.32
CA GLY A 220 11.37 9.50 -1.43
C GLY A 220 11.00 9.13 0.01
N ASP A 221 10.41 10.09 0.69
CA ASP A 221 9.93 9.95 2.06
C ASP A 221 8.82 8.90 2.15
N PRO A 222 8.88 7.95 3.11
CA PRO A 222 7.90 6.88 3.18
C PRO A 222 6.46 7.32 3.46
N MET A 223 6.25 8.41 4.21
CA MET A 223 4.90 8.93 4.46
C MET A 223 4.32 9.56 3.20
N GLU A 224 5.10 10.37 2.52
CA GLU A 224 4.72 11.00 1.27
C GLU A 224 4.38 9.98 0.19
N LEU A 225 5.22 8.94 0.03
CA LEU A 225 4.96 7.88 -0.96
C LEU A 225 3.80 6.96 -0.58
N ALA A 226 3.53 6.76 0.71
CA ALA A 226 2.31 6.08 1.14
C ALA A 226 1.06 6.90 0.79
N ASP A 227 1.09 8.22 0.99
CA ASP A 227 0.03 9.15 0.58
C ASP A 227 -0.16 9.13 -0.94
N GLN A 228 0.92 9.20 -1.72
CA GLN A 228 0.87 9.14 -3.19
C GLN A 228 0.31 7.81 -3.70
N ALA A 229 0.77 6.66 -3.19
CA ALA A 229 0.24 5.35 -3.58
C ALA A 229 -1.24 5.19 -3.20
N PHE A 230 -1.67 5.72 -2.06
CA PHE A 230 -3.06 5.74 -1.64
C PHE A 230 -3.94 6.56 -2.60
N LEU A 231 -3.53 7.77 -2.96
CA LEU A 231 -4.23 8.63 -3.90
C LEU A 231 -4.19 8.06 -5.32
N PHE A 232 -3.07 7.50 -5.75
CA PHE A 232 -2.91 6.91 -7.07
C PHE A 232 -3.90 5.76 -7.33
N LYS A 233 -4.09 4.86 -6.35
CA LYS A 233 -5.09 3.78 -6.49
C LYS A 233 -6.48 4.32 -6.77
N ARG A 234 -6.83 5.45 -6.18
CA ARG A 234 -8.10 6.15 -6.40
C ARG A 234 -8.14 6.79 -7.78
N THR A 235 -7.09 7.52 -8.14
CA THR A 235 -6.90 8.18 -9.44
C THR A 235 -7.04 7.19 -10.60
N CYS A 236 -6.34 6.06 -10.51
CA CYS A 236 -6.36 5.02 -11.54
C CYS A 236 -7.77 4.42 -11.75
N ARG A 237 -8.50 4.16 -10.64
CA ARG A 237 -9.89 3.67 -10.74
C ARG A 237 -10.83 4.69 -11.39
N GLU A 238 -10.71 5.95 -11.05
CA GLU A 238 -11.56 7.01 -11.60
C GLU A 238 -11.27 7.25 -13.08
N ALA A 239 -10.00 7.25 -13.48
CA ALA A 239 -9.63 7.30 -14.90
C ALA A 239 -10.24 6.10 -15.66
N ALA A 240 -10.10 4.88 -15.14
CA ALA A 240 -10.66 3.67 -15.75
C ALA A 240 -12.21 3.76 -15.89
N TYR A 241 -12.92 4.28 -14.89
CA TYR A 241 -14.37 4.48 -14.96
C TYR A 241 -14.78 5.40 -16.11
N ARG A 242 -14.02 6.45 -16.39
CA ARG A 242 -14.27 7.36 -17.54
C ARG A 242 -14.16 6.64 -18.88
N HIS A 243 -13.24 5.69 -18.99
CA HIS A 243 -13.05 4.87 -20.19
C HIS A 243 -13.96 3.63 -20.23
N GLY A 244 -14.89 3.51 -19.30
CA GLY A 244 -15.90 2.44 -19.31
C GLY A 244 -15.35 1.05 -18.93
N ILE A 245 -14.19 0.99 -18.28
CA ILE A 245 -13.53 -0.23 -17.77
C ILE A 245 -13.25 -0.09 -16.28
N TYR A 246 -12.69 -1.12 -15.65
CA TYR A 246 -12.22 -1.07 -14.28
C TYR A 246 -10.72 -1.24 -14.20
N ALA A 247 -10.04 -0.51 -13.30
CA ALA A 247 -8.72 -0.81 -12.81
C ALA A 247 -8.84 -1.55 -11.47
N THR A 248 -8.20 -2.71 -11.35
CA THR A 248 -8.25 -3.51 -10.13
C THR A 248 -6.86 -3.76 -9.57
N PHE A 249 -6.73 -3.54 -8.26
CA PHE A 249 -5.54 -3.83 -7.46
C PHE A 249 -5.69 -5.14 -6.67
N MET A 250 -6.62 -6.02 -7.06
CA MET A 250 -6.69 -7.37 -6.50
C MET A 250 -5.35 -8.09 -6.73
N ALA A 251 -4.85 -8.78 -5.70
CA ALA A 251 -3.60 -9.51 -5.83
C ALA A 251 -3.65 -10.65 -6.85
N LYS A 252 -4.83 -11.24 -7.10
CA LYS A 252 -5.05 -12.30 -8.10
C LYS A 252 -6.45 -12.17 -8.73
N PRO A 253 -6.67 -11.24 -9.67
CA PRO A 253 -7.98 -11.05 -10.27
C PRO A 253 -8.35 -12.11 -11.32
N LEU A 254 -7.37 -12.60 -12.08
CA LEU A 254 -7.56 -13.55 -13.18
C LEU A 254 -6.88 -14.88 -12.86
N LYS A 255 -7.61 -16.00 -13.04
CA LYS A 255 -7.17 -17.35 -12.64
C LYS A 255 -5.85 -17.75 -13.31
N ASP A 256 -5.74 -17.54 -14.61
CA ASP A 256 -4.65 -18.07 -15.43
C ASP A 256 -3.55 -17.02 -15.72
N GLU A 257 -3.72 -15.79 -15.23
CA GLU A 257 -2.73 -14.71 -15.34
C GLU A 257 -1.86 -14.59 -14.08
N PRO A 258 -0.71 -13.89 -14.12
CA PRO A 258 0.06 -13.56 -12.92
C PRO A 258 -0.76 -12.79 -11.88
N GLY A 259 -0.27 -12.70 -10.66
CA GLY A 259 -0.82 -11.80 -9.66
C GLY A 259 -0.21 -10.41 -9.75
N SER A 260 -0.82 -9.44 -9.06
CA SER A 260 -0.33 -8.06 -8.96
C SER A 260 0.33 -7.79 -7.62
N ALA A 261 1.48 -7.12 -7.65
CA ALA A 261 2.30 -6.76 -6.50
C ALA A 261 2.27 -5.26 -6.20
N MET A 262 2.64 -4.92 -4.98
CA MET A 262 3.23 -3.63 -4.63
C MET A 262 4.65 -3.91 -4.12
N HIS A 263 5.64 -3.95 -4.99
CA HIS A 263 7.02 -4.11 -4.57
C HIS A 263 7.47 -2.88 -3.79
N ILE A 264 8.24 -3.08 -2.71
CA ILE A 264 8.70 -1.99 -1.86
C ILE A 264 10.23 -1.99 -1.86
N HIS A 265 10.84 -1.10 -2.65
CA HIS A 265 12.25 -0.80 -2.53
C HIS A 265 12.48 0.03 -1.28
N GLN A 266 13.53 -0.31 -0.51
CA GLN A 266 13.83 0.39 0.72
C GLN A 266 15.32 0.50 0.96
N SER A 267 15.76 1.68 1.35
CA SER A 267 17.10 2.00 1.81
C SER A 267 17.04 2.89 3.04
N VAL A 268 18.19 3.12 3.67
CA VAL A 268 18.27 3.99 4.85
C VAL A 268 19.47 4.92 4.70
N LEU A 269 19.24 6.19 4.94
CA LEU A 269 20.27 7.21 4.96
C LEU A 269 20.64 7.59 6.39
N ASP A 270 21.88 8.03 6.59
CA ASP A 270 22.24 8.82 7.75
C ASP A 270 21.56 10.17 7.69
N ALA A 271 20.79 10.52 8.70
CA ALA A 271 19.97 11.75 8.71
C ALA A 271 20.80 13.04 8.70
N THR A 272 22.08 12.98 9.11
CA THR A 272 22.97 14.13 9.17
C THR A 272 23.73 14.34 7.88
N THR A 273 24.26 13.28 7.30
CA THR A 273 25.13 13.35 6.11
C THR A 273 24.38 13.12 4.81
N GLY A 274 23.18 12.53 4.85
CA GLY A 274 22.44 12.10 3.67
C GLY A 274 23.04 10.87 2.97
N SER A 275 24.09 10.27 3.52
CA SER A 275 24.75 9.10 2.92
C SER A 275 23.94 7.83 3.15
N ASN A 276 23.90 6.97 2.16
CA ASN A 276 23.29 5.62 2.30
C ASN A 276 24.12 4.78 3.28
N ILE A 277 23.49 4.29 4.37
CA ILE A 277 24.17 3.49 5.39
C ILE A 277 24.26 2.00 5.04
N PHE A 278 23.67 1.58 3.92
CA PHE A 278 23.67 0.18 3.47
C PHE A 278 24.94 -0.20 2.71
N ALA A 279 25.65 0.78 2.18
CA ALA A 279 26.94 0.55 1.53
C ALA A 279 28.00 1.56 1.99
N THR A 280 29.26 1.13 1.97
CA THR A 280 30.41 2.02 2.12
C THR A 280 30.71 2.72 0.80
N ALA A 281 31.52 3.78 0.83
CA ALA A 281 31.88 4.54 -0.38
C ALA A 281 32.62 3.70 -1.44
N ASP A 282 33.29 2.62 -1.04
CA ASP A 282 33.93 1.65 -1.94
C ASP A 282 32.99 0.50 -2.39
N GLY A 283 31.69 0.62 -2.11
CA GLY A 283 30.64 -0.28 -2.60
C GLY A 283 30.48 -1.58 -1.80
N LYS A 284 31.12 -1.73 -0.65
CA LYS A 284 30.89 -2.89 0.22
C LYS A 284 29.61 -2.73 1.00
N LEU A 285 28.83 -3.81 1.08
CA LEU A 285 27.63 -3.86 1.89
C LEU A 285 28.00 -3.81 3.39
N THR A 286 27.24 -3.00 4.15
CA THR A 286 27.48 -2.82 5.59
C THR A 286 26.79 -3.91 6.43
N ASP A 287 27.25 -4.07 7.66
CA ASP A 287 26.59 -4.95 8.65
C ASP A 287 25.14 -4.51 8.92
N LEU A 288 24.85 -3.20 8.88
CA LEU A 288 23.49 -2.68 9.03
C LEU A 288 22.58 -3.14 7.89
N PHE A 289 23.07 -3.15 6.65
CA PHE A 289 22.29 -3.67 5.51
C PHE A 289 22.02 -5.16 5.64
N MET A 290 23.05 -5.93 6.01
CA MET A 290 22.89 -7.37 6.23
C MET A 290 21.90 -7.65 7.37
N SER A 291 21.96 -6.87 8.45
CA SER A 291 21.00 -6.97 9.56
C SER A 291 19.58 -6.58 9.14
N HIS A 292 19.42 -5.58 8.28
CA HIS A 292 18.12 -5.19 7.73
C HIS A 292 17.49 -6.33 6.93
N ILE A 293 18.25 -6.97 6.03
CA ILE A 293 17.78 -8.16 5.28
C ILE A 293 17.40 -9.29 6.24
N ALA A 294 18.24 -9.55 7.25
CA ALA A 294 17.97 -10.60 8.23
C ALA A 294 16.69 -10.33 9.05
N GLY A 295 16.42 -9.06 9.35
CA GLY A 295 15.18 -8.63 9.99
C GLY A 295 13.95 -8.92 9.12
N LEU A 296 14.03 -8.60 7.84
CA LEU A 296 12.99 -8.97 6.87
C LEU A 296 12.80 -10.49 6.81
N GLN A 297 13.88 -11.28 6.73
CA GLN A 297 13.77 -12.75 6.74
C GLN A 297 13.08 -13.29 7.98
N LYS A 298 13.40 -12.73 9.15
CA LYS A 298 12.89 -13.21 10.45
C LYS A 298 11.44 -12.80 10.71
N TYR A 299 11.08 -11.56 10.44
CA TYR A 299 9.83 -10.95 10.88
C TYR A 299 8.74 -10.87 9.82
N LEU A 300 9.10 -10.89 8.52
CA LEU A 300 8.13 -10.80 7.43
C LEU A 300 7.07 -11.91 7.47
N PRO A 301 7.37 -13.19 7.81
CA PRO A 301 6.33 -14.21 7.95
C PRO A 301 5.27 -13.86 9.01
N ALA A 302 5.65 -13.20 10.11
CA ALA A 302 4.71 -12.73 11.13
C ALA A 302 3.95 -11.45 10.71
N ALA A 303 4.52 -10.64 9.83
CA ALA A 303 3.88 -9.45 9.26
C ALA A 303 3.04 -9.77 8.00
N MET A 304 2.92 -11.04 7.62
CA MET A 304 2.38 -11.45 6.32
C MET A 304 0.96 -10.97 6.06
N SER A 305 0.10 -10.89 7.07
CA SER A 305 -1.27 -10.39 6.90
C SER A 305 -1.34 -8.93 6.45
N PHE A 306 -0.26 -8.13 6.57
CA PHE A 306 -0.18 -6.78 6.03
C PHE A 306 0.30 -6.76 4.57
N PHE A 307 1.00 -7.80 4.12
CA PHE A 307 1.48 -7.97 2.75
C PHE A 307 0.53 -8.80 1.88
N ALA A 308 -0.32 -9.59 2.52
CA ALA A 308 -1.37 -10.39 1.91
C ALA A 308 -2.66 -10.27 2.76
N PRO A 309 -3.34 -9.10 2.73
CA PRO A 309 -4.39 -8.78 3.69
C PRO A 309 -5.74 -9.44 3.42
N ASN A 310 -5.92 -10.10 2.28
CA ASN A 310 -7.18 -10.68 1.85
C ASN A 310 -7.01 -12.17 1.53
N VAL A 311 -8.10 -12.94 1.53
CA VAL A 311 -8.08 -14.34 1.10
C VAL A 311 -7.55 -14.46 -0.34
N ASN A 312 -7.90 -13.52 -1.20
CA ASN A 312 -7.43 -13.46 -2.59
C ASN A 312 -5.90 -13.30 -2.69
N SER A 313 -5.27 -12.58 -1.76
CA SER A 313 -3.83 -12.31 -1.77
C SER A 313 -2.99 -13.60 -1.76
N TYR A 314 -3.43 -14.62 -1.03
CA TYR A 314 -2.74 -15.92 -0.94
C TYR A 314 -2.83 -16.74 -2.23
N ARG A 315 -3.76 -16.42 -3.13
CA ARG A 315 -3.84 -17.03 -4.46
C ARG A 315 -2.71 -16.54 -5.38
N ARG A 316 -2.19 -15.31 -5.15
CA ARG A 316 -0.99 -14.80 -5.82
C ARG A 316 0.26 -15.60 -5.42
N LEU A 317 0.38 -15.94 -4.15
CA LEU A 317 1.53 -16.63 -3.55
C LEU A 317 1.51 -18.15 -3.77
N ALA A 318 1.03 -18.60 -4.91
CA ALA A 318 0.99 -19.99 -5.31
C ALA A 318 2.07 -20.30 -6.35
N ALA A 319 2.51 -21.57 -6.40
CA ALA A 319 3.49 -22.02 -7.39
C ALA A 319 3.04 -21.69 -8.83
N GLY A 320 3.96 -21.20 -9.65
CA GLY A 320 3.71 -20.86 -11.05
C GLY A 320 3.14 -19.46 -11.31
N ASN A 321 2.94 -18.64 -10.28
CA ASN A 321 2.38 -17.27 -10.40
C ASN A 321 3.43 -16.16 -10.43
N PHE A 322 4.72 -16.47 -10.59
CA PHE A 322 5.84 -15.52 -10.59
C PHE A 322 6.00 -14.70 -9.29
N ALA A 323 5.24 -15.03 -8.24
CA ALA A 323 5.35 -14.41 -6.94
C ALA A 323 6.23 -15.25 -5.99
N PRO A 324 7.00 -14.61 -5.08
CA PRO A 324 7.86 -15.35 -4.15
C PRO A 324 7.02 -16.05 -3.07
N MET A 325 7.38 -17.30 -2.75
CA MET A 325 6.79 -18.07 -1.66
C MET A 325 7.73 -18.20 -0.46
N ASN A 326 8.82 -17.42 -0.46
CA ASN A 326 9.94 -17.54 0.46
C ASN A 326 10.41 -16.16 0.94
N VAL A 327 11.23 -16.16 1.96
CA VAL A 327 11.92 -14.99 2.51
C VAL A 327 13.43 -15.00 2.21
N GLN A 328 13.84 -15.78 1.22
CA GLN A 328 15.23 -15.77 0.77
C GLN A 328 15.58 -14.45 0.11
N TRP A 329 16.88 -14.15 0.09
CA TRP A 329 17.38 -12.99 -0.59
C TRP A 329 18.45 -13.36 -1.62
N GLY A 330 18.65 -12.51 -2.60
CA GLY A 330 19.67 -12.72 -3.62
C GLY A 330 19.94 -11.47 -4.43
N TYR A 331 21.15 -11.42 -5.04
CA TYR A 331 21.52 -10.34 -5.93
C TYR A 331 20.81 -10.50 -7.27
N ASP A 332 20.08 -9.46 -7.65
CA ASP A 332 19.32 -9.36 -8.89
C ASP A 332 18.44 -10.59 -9.21
N ASN A 333 18.03 -11.32 -8.19
CA ASN A 333 17.25 -12.54 -8.29
C ASN A 333 15.75 -12.23 -8.09
N ARG A 334 14.98 -12.29 -9.17
CA ARG A 334 13.51 -12.00 -9.16
C ARG A 334 12.66 -13.16 -8.62
N THR A 335 13.26 -14.29 -8.28
CA THR A 335 12.55 -15.49 -7.78
C THR A 335 12.51 -15.59 -6.25
N VAL A 336 13.18 -14.66 -5.56
CA VAL A 336 13.23 -14.60 -4.10
C VAL A 336 12.33 -13.49 -3.54
N GLY A 337 11.96 -13.60 -2.27
CA GLY A 337 11.15 -12.60 -1.57
C GLY A 337 11.85 -11.26 -1.38
N LEU A 338 13.18 -11.28 -1.28
CA LEU A 338 14.01 -10.10 -1.00
C LEU A 338 15.12 -10.00 -2.07
N ARG A 339 14.92 -9.12 -3.05
CA ARG A 339 15.90 -8.88 -4.11
C ARG A 339 16.81 -7.71 -3.75
N VAL A 340 18.11 -7.87 -3.96
CA VAL A 340 19.08 -6.78 -3.88
C VAL A 340 19.49 -6.43 -5.31
N PRO A 341 18.96 -5.35 -5.91
CA PRO A 341 19.34 -4.92 -7.24
C PRO A 341 20.80 -4.53 -7.29
N VAL A 342 21.47 -4.79 -8.43
CA VAL A 342 22.81 -4.25 -8.69
C VAL A 342 22.69 -2.74 -8.85
N ALA A 343 23.45 -1.98 -8.07
CA ALA A 343 23.39 -0.52 -8.05
C ALA A 343 24.71 0.08 -7.55
N GLU A 344 24.88 1.37 -7.83
CA GLU A 344 25.95 2.17 -7.22
C GLU A 344 25.73 2.28 -5.69
N PRO A 345 26.79 2.54 -4.89
CA PRO A 345 26.71 2.55 -3.43
C PRO A 345 25.60 3.42 -2.86
N GLN A 346 25.37 4.60 -3.42
CA GLN A 346 24.31 5.53 -2.97
C GLN A 346 22.89 5.02 -3.24
N ALA A 347 22.73 4.09 -4.19
CA ALA A 347 21.44 3.49 -4.56
C ALA A 347 21.27 2.06 -4.01
N THR A 348 22.16 1.62 -3.10
CA THR A 348 22.05 0.30 -2.47
C THR A 348 20.75 0.19 -1.70
N ARG A 349 19.97 -0.85 -2.01
CA ARG A 349 18.64 -1.06 -1.45
C ARG A 349 18.25 -2.54 -1.47
N VAL A 350 17.24 -2.90 -0.72
CA VAL A 350 16.54 -4.19 -0.85
C VAL A 350 15.11 -3.95 -1.32
N GLU A 351 14.63 -4.81 -2.19
CA GLU A 351 13.27 -4.85 -2.70
C GLU A 351 12.51 -5.97 -1.99
N ASN A 352 11.47 -5.61 -1.24
CA ASN A 352 10.50 -6.56 -0.70
C ASN A 352 9.45 -6.84 -1.78
N ARG A 353 9.45 -8.06 -2.32
CA ARG A 353 8.60 -8.51 -3.42
C ARG A 353 7.34 -9.26 -2.96
N VAL A 354 7.15 -9.40 -1.64
CA VAL A 354 6.08 -10.24 -1.08
C VAL A 354 4.72 -9.55 -1.11
N ALA A 355 4.69 -8.23 -0.96
CA ALA A 355 3.45 -7.47 -0.87
C ALA A 355 2.61 -7.54 -2.16
N GLY A 356 1.31 -7.82 -2.01
CA GLY A 356 0.33 -7.74 -3.10
C GLY A 356 -0.10 -6.31 -3.38
N ALA A 357 -0.66 -6.05 -4.56
CA ALA A 357 -1.17 -4.72 -4.92
C ALA A 357 -2.38 -4.30 -4.07
N ASP A 358 -3.05 -5.24 -3.42
CA ASP A 358 -4.24 -5.03 -2.59
C ASP A 358 -3.94 -4.55 -1.16
N VAL A 359 -2.67 -4.33 -0.82
CA VAL A 359 -2.27 -3.85 0.51
C VAL A 359 -2.70 -2.40 0.76
N ASN A 360 -2.82 -2.06 2.05
CA ASN A 360 -2.81 -0.69 2.51
C ASN A 360 -1.37 -0.15 2.42
N PRO A 361 -1.07 0.89 1.62
CA PRO A 361 0.31 1.37 1.41
C PRO A 361 1.02 1.77 2.70
N TYR A 362 0.30 2.43 3.61
CA TYR A 362 0.87 2.87 4.89
C TYR A 362 1.31 1.70 5.75
N LEU A 363 0.46 0.68 5.87
CA LEU A 363 0.74 -0.49 6.69
C LEU A 363 1.82 -1.38 6.06
N ALA A 364 1.78 -1.58 4.74
CA ALA A 364 2.80 -2.38 4.05
C ALA A 364 4.20 -1.74 4.16
N ILE A 365 4.31 -0.43 3.94
CA ILE A 365 5.57 0.30 4.08
C ILE A 365 6.02 0.29 5.55
N ALA A 366 5.11 0.56 6.51
CA ALA A 366 5.43 0.53 7.94
C ALA A 366 5.99 -0.82 8.39
N LEU A 367 5.31 -1.92 8.01
CA LEU A 367 5.72 -3.27 8.44
C LEU A 367 7.00 -3.74 7.71
N SER A 368 7.21 -3.35 6.44
CA SER A 368 8.47 -3.64 5.74
C SER A 368 9.65 -2.95 6.44
N LEU A 369 9.51 -1.66 6.76
CA LEU A 369 10.51 -0.91 7.51
C LEU A 369 10.68 -1.42 8.95
N ALA A 370 9.60 -1.75 9.65
CA ALA A 370 9.66 -2.29 11.02
C ALA A 370 10.44 -3.61 11.09
N CYS A 371 10.19 -4.53 10.15
CA CYS A 371 10.95 -5.78 10.06
C CYS A 371 12.46 -5.52 9.86
N GLY A 372 12.82 -4.63 8.94
CA GLY A 372 14.20 -4.24 8.72
C GLY A 372 14.84 -3.56 9.95
N TYR A 373 14.11 -2.63 10.59
CA TYR A 373 14.54 -1.95 11.82
C TYR A 373 14.86 -2.93 12.93
N LEU A 374 13.97 -3.89 13.19
CA LEU A 374 14.21 -4.93 14.20
C LEU A 374 15.50 -5.70 13.93
N GLY A 375 15.75 -6.08 12.68
CA GLY A 375 17.00 -6.75 12.30
C GLY A 375 18.23 -5.89 12.61
N MET A 376 18.17 -4.59 12.30
CA MET A 376 19.27 -3.66 12.51
C MET A 376 19.57 -3.47 14.01
N ILE A 377 18.54 -3.31 14.86
CA ILE A 377 18.75 -3.10 16.30
C ILE A 377 19.17 -4.39 17.03
N GLU A 378 18.79 -5.56 16.54
CA GLU A 378 19.18 -6.86 17.07
C GLU A 378 20.55 -7.34 16.53
N GLY A 379 21.10 -6.68 15.51
CA GLY A 379 22.36 -7.08 14.89
C GLY A 379 22.28 -8.45 14.20
N LEU A 380 21.16 -8.78 13.60
CA LEU A 380 20.92 -10.09 12.98
C LEU A 380 21.83 -10.31 11.76
N ARG A 381 22.01 -11.59 11.40
CA ARG A 381 22.72 -11.99 10.18
C ARG A 381 21.78 -12.76 9.28
N PRO A 382 21.70 -12.44 7.97
CA PRO A 382 20.86 -13.15 7.01
C PRO A 382 21.47 -14.52 6.64
N SER A 383 20.65 -15.36 6.00
CA SER A 383 21.15 -16.53 5.30
C SER A 383 22.14 -16.14 4.19
N ALA A 384 22.87 -17.11 3.61
CA ALA A 384 23.63 -16.86 2.40
C ALA A 384 22.68 -16.41 1.24
N PRO A 385 23.16 -15.53 0.35
CA PRO A 385 22.35 -15.11 -0.80
C PRO A 385 22.07 -16.32 -1.71
N LEU A 386 20.86 -16.41 -2.22
CA LEU A 386 20.45 -17.46 -3.14
C LEU A 386 20.85 -17.09 -4.55
N SER A 387 21.70 -17.93 -5.20
CA SER A 387 22.10 -17.80 -6.60
C SER A 387 21.21 -18.58 -7.57
N ASP A 388 20.47 -19.57 -7.05
CA ASP A 388 19.56 -20.41 -7.82
C ASP A 388 18.12 -19.91 -7.79
N SER A 389 17.22 -20.58 -8.50
CA SER A 389 15.80 -20.26 -8.51
C SER A 389 15.13 -20.48 -7.14
N GLY A 390 14.60 -19.42 -6.56
CA GLY A 390 13.81 -19.48 -5.33
C GLY A 390 12.47 -20.21 -5.48
N TYR A 391 11.99 -20.44 -6.70
CA TYR A 391 10.77 -21.21 -6.95
C TYR A 391 10.91 -22.71 -6.66
N ASN A 392 12.13 -23.21 -6.58
CA ASN A 392 12.43 -24.58 -6.19
C ASN A 392 12.37 -24.81 -4.69
N LEU A 393 12.28 -23.75 -3.91
CA LEU A 393 12.14 -23.82 -2.46
C LEU A 393 10.69 -24.08 -2.07
N GLY A 394 10.49 -24.78 -0.96
CA GLY A 394 9.17 -24.93 -0.37
C GLY A 394 8.63 -23.60 0.18
N TYR A 395 7.35 -23.61 0.56
CA TYR A 395 6.72 -22.47 1.21
C TYR A 395 7.42 -22.12 2.54
N GLN A 396 7.84 -20.87 2.67
CA GLN A 396 8.40 -20.28 3.90
C GLN A 396 7.50 -19.19 4.48
N LEU A 397 6.46 -18.81 3.73
CA LEU A 397 5.44 -17.85 4.13
C LEU A 397 4.15 -18.56 4.49
N PRO A 398 3.29 -17.97 5.35
CA PRO A 398 1.93 -18.49 5.58
C PRO A 398 1.17 -18.68 4.27
N ARG A 399 0.37 -19.75 4.21
CA ARG A 399 -0.36 -20.13 3.01
C ARG A 399 -1.81 -19.62 2.97
N ASN A 400 -2.26 -19.07 4.05
CA ASN A 400 -3.60 -18.49 4.22
C ASN A 400 -3.60 -17.38 5.26
N LEU A 401 -4.68 -16.62 5.29
CA LEU A 401 -4.82 -15.46 6.17
C LEU A 401 -4.86 -15.87 7.66
N GLU A 402 -5.52 -16.98 7.99
CA GLU A 402 -5.64 -17.44 9.37
C GLU A 402 -4.27 -17.77 10.00
N ASP A 403 -3.40 -18.49 9.26
CA ASP A 403 -2.05 -18.80 9.72
C ASP A 403 -1.19 -17.53 9.85
N ALA A 404 -1.36 -16.57 8.93
CA ALA A 404 -0.66 -15.29 9.01
C ALA A 404 -1.09 -14.48 10.25
N LEU A 405 -2.37 -14.44 10.57
CA LEU A 405 -2.87 -13.77 11.77
C LEU A 405 -2.37 -14.42 13.04
N LYS A 406 -2.35 -15.76 13.11
CA LYS A 406 -1.77 -16.49 14.26
C LYS A 406 -0.29 -16.14 14.49
N LEU A 407 0.49 -16.03 13.42
CA LEU A 407 1.89 -15.62 13.55
C LEU A 407 2.03 -14.17 14.01
N LEU A 408 1.20 -13.26 13.50
CA LEU A 408 1.19 -11.86 13.91
C LEU A 408 0.85 -11.72 15.40
N GLU A 409 -0.22 -12.36 15.86
CA GLU A 409 -0.68 -12.32 17.25
C GLU A 409 0.31 -12.92 18.25
N ASN A 410 1.22 -13.77 17.80
CA ASN A 410 2.27 -14.37 18.62
C ASN A 410 3.64 -13.66 18.50
N CYS A 411 3.77 -12.62 17.67
CA CYS A 411 5.02 -11.91 17.47
C CYS A 411 5.15 -10.69 18.41
N GLN A 412 5.75 -10.89 19.58
CA GLN A 412 5.90 -9.81 20.57
C GLN A 412 6.68 -8.62 20.02
N ALA A 413 7.75 -8.85 19.25
CA ALA A 413 8.55 -7.77 18.68
C ALA A 413 7.75 -6.83 17.78
N LEU A 414 6.79 -7.34 16.99
CA LEU A 414 5.90 -6.51 16.20
C LEU A 414 4.86 -5.80 17.07
N LYS A 415 4.32 -6.46 18.10
CA LYS A 415 3.41 -5.81 19.07
C LYS A 415 4.07 -4.62 19.76
N ASP A 416 5.34 -4.75 20.13
CA ASP A 416 6.10 -3.68 20.79
C ASP A 416 6.32 -2.47 19.88
N ILE A 417 6.39 -2.69 18.56
CA ILE A 417 6.58 -1.61 17.58
C ILE A 417 5.26 -0.97 17.14
N ILE A 418 4.27 -1.77 16.74
CA ILE A 418 3.05 -1.23 16.11
C ILE A 418 1.86 -1.13 17.06
N GLY A 419 1.99 -1.64 18.29
CA GLY A 419 0.99 -1.58 19.33
C GLY A 419 0.10 -2.82 19.40
N GLU A 420 -0.08 -3.35 20.62
CA GLU A 420 -0.88 -4.54 20.87
C GLU A 420 -2.36 -4.32 20.53
N ARG A 421 -2.90 -3.14 20.85
CA ARG A 421 -4.28 -2.76 20.53
C ARG A 421 -4.52 -2.73 19.02
N PHE A 422 -3.57 -2.14 18.26
CA PHE A 422 -3.67 -2.11 16.81
C PHE A 422 -3.73 -3.53 16.22
N ILE A 423 -2.81 -4.42 16.64
CA ILE A 423 -2.79 -5.82 16.18
C ILE A 423 -4.09 -6.53 16.51
N LYS A 424 -4.61 -6.36 17.74
CA LYS A 424 -5.89 -6.96 18.15
C LYS A 424 -7.05 -6.52 17.27
N CYS A 425 -7.19 -5.21 17.04
CA CYS A 425 -8.26 -4.65 16.20
C CYS A 425 -8.12 -5.10 14.74
N TYR A 426 -6.90 -5.05 14.19
CA TYR A 426 -6.61 -5.49 12.83
C TYR A 426 -6.93 -6.98 12.64
N ALA A 427 -6.48 -7.83 13.57
CA ALA A 427 -6.75 -9.27 13.52
C ALA A 427 -8.26 -9.57 13.58
N ALA A 428 -9.01 -8.90 14.45
CA ALA A 428 -10.45 -9.08 14.57
C ALA A 428 -11.20 -8.73 13.26
N VAL A 429 -10.82 -7.61 12.60
CA VAL A 429 -11.37 -7.24 11.29
C VAL A 429 -11.07 -8.34 10.26
N LYS A 430 -9.83 -8.79 10.17
CA LYS A 430 -9.42 -9.79 9.18
C LYS A 430 -10.00 -11.18 9.46
N GLN A 431 -10.18 -11.55 10.71
CA GLN A 431 -10.89 -12.78 11.11
C GLN A 431 -12.37 -12.72 10.71
N LYS A 432 -13.03 -11.58 10.88
CA LYS A 432 -14.43 -11.39 10.44
C LYS A 432 -14.56 -11.50 8.93
N GLU A 433 -13.68 -10.86 8.17
CA GLU A 433 -13.64 -10.98 6.70
C GLU A 433 -13.40 -12.44 6.25
N TYR A 434 -12.48 -13.13 6.92
CA TYR A 434 -12.18 -14.54 6.64
C TYR A 434 -13.38 -15.44 6.94
N ALA A 435 -14.04 -15.25 8.09
CA ALA A 435 -15.25 -15.98 8.44
C ALA A 435 -16.38 -15.73 7.43
N THR A 436 -16.59 -14.47 7.03
CA THR A 436 -17.61 -14.11 6.02
C THR A 436 -17.33 -14.80 4.68
N PHE A 437 -16.05 -14.86 4.25
CA PHE A 437 -15.67 -15.58 3.04
C PHE A 437 -16.02 -17.07 3.11
N PHE A 438 -15.88 -17.71 4.28
CA PHE A 438 -16.21 -19.13 4.45
C PHE A 438 -17.71 -19.48 4.28
N HIS A 439 -18.59 -18.49 4.31
CA HIS A 439 -20.01 -18.68 4.00
C HIS A 439 -20.30 -18.72 2.49
N VAL A 440 -19.31 -18.39 1.66
CA VAL A 440 -19.47 -18.40 0.20
C VAL A 440 -19.29 -19.83 -0.34
N ILE A 441 -20.34 -20.38 -0.94
CA ILE A 441 -20.27 -21.66 -1.66
C ILE A 441 -19.80 -21.37 -3.08
N SER A 442 -18.58 -21.78 -3.41
CA SER A 442 -17.92 -21.48 -4.68
C SER A 442 -18.49 -22.29 -5.85
N SER A 443 -18.27 -21.81 -7.08
CA SER A 443 -18.60 -22.58 -8.30
C SER A 443 -17.83 -23.91 -8.34
N TRP A 444 -16.58 -23.94 -7.84
CA TRP A 444 -15.77 -25.15 -7.77
C TRP A 444 -16.42 -26.22 -6.88
N GLU A 445 -16.93 -25.84 -5.71
CA GLU A 445 -17.65 -26.76 -4.81
C GLU A 445 -18.92 -27.30 -5.46
N ARG A 446 -19.70 -26.45 -6.12
CA ARG A 446 -20.90 -26.84 -6.85
C ARG A 446 -20.57 -27.80 -8.01
N GLU A 447 -19.48 -27.54 -8.74
CA GLU A 447 -19.07 -28.37 -9.90
C GLU A 447 -18.53 -29.71 -9.48
N PHE A 448 -17.66 -29.77 -8.49
CA PHE A 448 -16.90 -30.98 -8.18
C PHE A 448 -17.42 -31.76 -6.98
N LEU A 449 -18.12 -31.14 -6.03
CA LEU A 449 -18.59 -31.84 -4.82
C LEU A 449 -20.07 -32.27 -4.93
N LEU A 450 -20.91 -31.59 -5.70
CA LEU A 450 -22.36 -31.76 -5.72
C LEU A 450 -22.79 -33.22 -5.92
N LEU A 451 -22.13 -33.98 -6.78
CA LEU A 451 -22.46 -35.37 -7.12
C LEU A 451 -21.34 -36.35 -6.76
N ASN A 452 -20.23 -35.89 -6.21
CA ASN A 452 -19.05 -36.74 -5.97
C ASN A 452 -18.79 -37.01 -4.47
N VAL A 453 -19.54 -36.38 -3.58
CA VAL A 453 -19.42 -36.58 -2.13
C VAL A 453 -20.78 -36.76 -1.48
#